data_41ff38c0b403616523de17905c6a6b3e
#
_entry.id   41ff38c0b403616523de17905c6a6b3e
#
_cell.length_a   1.000
_cell.length_b   1.000
_cell.length_c   1.000
_cell.angle_alpha   90.00
_cell.angle_beta   90.00
_cell.angle_gamma   90.00
#
_symmetry.space_group_name_H-M   'P 1'
#
loop_
_entity.id
_entity.type
_entity.pdbx_description
1 polymer ?
#
loop_
_entity_poly.entity_id
_entity_poly.type
_entity_poly.pdbx_seq_one_letter_code
_entity_poly.pdbx_strand_id
1 'polypeptide(L)'
;VQATAPLTIDGSVRWALLAFYPGTYNLEPELSSEYVKADSVEVVAKGNDGRPEGSEVMDVVVTTEYTQDIREAALAAITEKTHSCVTPPGNLDRDCPVPLQSRNLAVLEVQFEPVSVETVDYEPNKFQSDLSFLIRPNTSGGSLRSVPAVAIASLRLDESASLILDADGKPTFDVSIEKTVSTGC
;
A
#
# COMPACT_ATOMS: atom_id res chain seq x y z
N VAL A 1 10.66 2.01 35.77
CA VAL A 1 10.03 1.31 34.67
C VAL A 1 10.75 1.70 33.40
N GLN A 2 11.31 0.72 32.67
CA GLN A 2 11.85 0.95 31.35
C GLN A 2 10.82 0.44 30.32
N ALA A 3 10.39 1.29 29.42
CA ALA A 3 9.53 0.89 28.33
C ALA A 3 10.37 0.79 27.05
N THR A 4 10.28 -0.34 26.37
CA THR A 4 10.82 -0.50 25.03
C THR A 4 9.61 -0.48 24.10
N ALA A 5 9.46 0.59 23.33
CA ALA A 5 8.38 0.69 22.36
C ALA A 5 8.92 0.30 20.98
N PRO A 6 8.45 -0.78 20.36
CA PRO A 6 8.64 -0.98 18.95
C PRO A 6 7.71 -0.01 18.22
N LEU A 7 8.27 1.00 17.59
CA LEU A 7 7.56 1.86 16.65
C LEU A 7 7.68 1.20 15.28
N THR A 8 6.60 0.59 14.81
CA THR A 8 6.55 0.13 13.43
C THR A 8 6.08 1.32 12.59
N ILE A 9 7.01 2.03 11.98
CA ILE A 9 6.74 3.09 11.02
C ILE A 9 7.15 2.53 9.67
N ASP A 10 6.27 2.56 8.68
CA ASP A 10 6.53 2.09 7.31
C ASP A 10 7.07 0.64 7.24
N GLY A 11 6.62 -0.24 8.15
CA GLY A 11 7.12 -1.61 8.24
C GLY A 11 8.48 -1.76 8.93
N SER A 12 9.16 -0.66 9.31
CA SER A 12 10.39 -0.70 10.10
C SER A 12 10.09 -0.65 11.60
N VAL A 13 10.76 -1.50 12.36
CA VAL A 13 10.69 -1.51 13.82
C VAL A 13 11.81 -0.63 14.37
N ARG A 14 11.47 0.50 14.96
CA ARG A 14 12.42 1.31 15.74
C ARG A 14 12.21 1.05 17.21
N TRP A 15 13.30 0.82 17.93
CA TRP A 15 13.28 0.58 19.37
C TRP A 15 13.71 1.85 20.10
N ALA A 16 12.86 2.33 21.01
CA ALA A 16 13.23 3.38 21.94
C ALA A 16 13.15 2.82 23.36
N LEU A 17 14.24 2.95 24.11
CA LEU A 17 14.24 2.65 25.53
C LEU A 17 13.92 3.95 26.30
N LEU A 18 12.77 3.97 26.96
CA LEU A 18 12.32 5.11 27.75
C LEU A 18 12.26 4.72 29.24
N ALA A 19 12.78 5.57 30.10
CA ALA A 19 12.67 5.39 31.54
C ALA A 19 11.58 6.33 32.07
N PHE A 20 10.59 5.76 32.75
CA PHE A 20 9.47 6.51 33.31
C PHE A 20 9.50 6.48 34.85
N TYR A 21 9.17 7.60 35.46
CA TYR A 21 8.73 7.63 36.84
C TYR A 21 7.29 7.09 36.95
N PRO A 22 6.83 6.68 38.15
CA PRO A 22 5.42 6.32 38.32
C PRO A 22 4.51 7.47 37.90
N GLY A 23 3.52 7.18 37.06
CA GLY A 23 2.60 8.19 36.53
C GLY A 23 1.91 7.74 35.25
N THR A 24 1.00 8.58 34.76
CA THR A 24 0.33 8.39 33.46
C THR A 24 1.02 9.27 32.43
N TYR A 25 1.34 8.67 31.29
CA TYR A 25 2.03 9.32 30.17
C TYR A 25 1.23 9.15 28.90
N ASN A 26 1.17 10.21 28.11
CA ASN A 26 0.68 10.13 26.73
C ASN A 26 1.89 10.08 25.79
N LEU A 27 2.04 8.97 25.08
CA LEU A 27 3.11 8.77 24.13
C LEU A 27 2.63 9.14 22.74
N GLU A 28 3.21 10.17 22.16
CA GLU A 28 2.99 10.57 20.78
C GLU A 28 4.14 10.04 19.93
N PRO A 29 3.87 9.16 18.93
CA PRO A 29 4.93 8.68 18.04
C PRO A 29 5.43 9.80 17.14
N GLU A 30 6.75 9.95 17.03
CA GLU A 30 7.35 10.81 16.03
C GLU A 30 7.34 10.08 14.69
N LEU A 31 6.50 10.54 13.77
CA LEU A 31 6.33 9.94 12.44
C LEU A 31 7.37 10.52 11.48
N SER A 32 7.98 9.66 10.67
CA SER A 32 8.98 10.06 9.68
C SER A 32 8.38 10.62 8.39
N SER A 33 7.06 10.49 8.21
CA SER A 33 6.35 10.84 6.97
C SER A 33 4.95 11.36 7.25
N GLU A 34 4.51 12.37 6.50
CA GLU A 34 3.13 12.89 6.50
C GLU A 34 2.11 11.90 5.92
N TYR A 35 2.59 10.86 5.24
CA TYR A 35 1.76 9.81 4.65
C TYR A 35 1.37 8.69 5.63
N VAL A 36 1.88 8.76 6.85
CA VAL A 36 1.58 7.80 7.92
C VAL A 36 1.00 8.56 9.10
N LYS A 37 -0.03 8.03 9.72
CA LYS A 37 -0.60 8.53 10.96
C LYS A 37 -0.56 7.46 12.04
N ALA A 38 -0.49 7.88 13.28
CA ALA A 38 -0.63 7.03 14.44
C ALA A 38 -1.32 7.79 15.56
N ASP A 39 -2.11 7.08 16.35
CA ASP A 39 -2.73 7.66 17.52
C ASP A 39 -1.76 7.67 18.70
N SER A 40 -1.91 8.66 19.58
CA SER A 40 -1.21 8.66 20.85
C SER A 40 -1.68 7.51 21.75
N VAL A 41 -0.77 6.95 22.53
CA VAL A 41 -1.06 5.84 23.44
C VAL A 41 -0.86 6.27 24.87
N GLU A 42 -1.89 6.14 25.70
CA GLU A 42 -1.79 6.37 27.14
C GLU A 42 -1.11 5.16 27.81
N VAL A 43 -0.07 5.43 28.58
CA VAL A 43 0.72 4.43 29.29
C VAL A 43 0.74 4.78 30.78
N VAL A 44 0.36 3.81 31.61
CA VAL A 44 0.42 3.95 33.07
C VAL A 44 1.66 3.23 33.61
N ALA A 45 2.69 4.01 33.97
CA ALA A 45 3.86 3.49 34.65
C ALA A 45 3.57 3.34 36.14
N LYS A 46 3.57 2.10 36.63
CA LYS A 46 3.38 1.80 38.05
C LYS A 46 4.71 1.93 38.80
N GLY A 47 4.66 2.39 40.03
CA GLY A 47 5.81 2.40 40.94
C GLY A 47 6.30 0.98 41.25
N ASN A 48 7.58 0.89 41.57
CA ASN A 48 8.18 -0.36 41.97
C ASN A 48 7.79 -0.71 43.42
N ASP A 49 6.86 -1.64 43.61
CA ASP A 49 6.35 -2.08 44.91
C ASP A 49 7.37 -3.00 45.62
N GLY A 50 8.66 -2.61 45.66
CA GLY A 50 9.72 -3.36 46.33
C GLY A 50 10.31 -4.51 45.55
N ARG A 51 10.04 -4.61 44.25
CA ARG A 51 10.69 -5.58 43.33
C ARG A 51 12.07 -5.10 42.94
N PRO A 52 13.00 -6.01 42.57
CA PRO A 52 14.33 -5.63 42.11
C PRO A 52 14.26 -4.70 40.89
N GLU A 53 15.16 -3.70 40.86
CA GLU A 53 15.28 -2.80 39.73
C GLU A 53 15.33 -3.55 38.39
N GLY A 54 14.53 -3.14 37.42
CA GLY A 54 14.54 -3.66 36.05
C GLY A 54 13.52 -4.76 35.74
N SER A 55 12.55 -5.03 36.60
CA SER A 55 11.70 -6.23 36.47
C SER A 55 10.41 -6.09 35.65
N GLU A 56 10.01 -4.89 35.19
CA GLU A 56 8.86 -4.75 34.30
C GLU A 56 9.24 -3.99 33.04
N VAL A 57 9.35 -4.72 31.94
CA VAL A 57 9.33 -4.19 30.58
C VAL A 57 7.86 -4.18 30.15
N MET A 58 7.36 -3.01 29.78
CA MET A 58 6.02 -2.86 29.21
C MET A 58 6.19 -2.66 27.70
N ASP A 59 5.62 -3.58 26.92
CA ASP A 59 5.53 -3.43 25.49
C ASP A 59 4.35 -2.50 25.15
N VAL A 60 4.65 -1.37 24.51
CA VAL A 60 3.65 -0.44 24.01
C VAL A 60 3.59 -0.60 22.50
N VAL A 61 2.47 -1.08 22.00
CA VAL A 61 2.22 -1.22 20.57
C VAL A 61 1.51 0.04 20.09
N VAL A 62 2.14 0.75 19.17
CA VAL A 62 1.53 1.88 18.46
C VAL A 62 1.10 1.38 17.08
N THR A 63 -0.19 1.46 16.79
CA THR A 63 -0.71 1.10 15.47
C THR A 63 -0.56 2.30 14.54
N THR A 64 0.05 2.07 13.38
CA THR A 64 0.19 3.06 12.32
C THR A 64 -0.74 2.73 11.16
N GLU A 65 -1.27 3.76 10.51
CA GLU A 65 -2.11 3.64 9.33
C GLU A 65 -1.62 4.61 8.25
N TYR A 66 -1.77 4.22 6.99
CA TYR A 66 -1.54 5.14 5.88
C TYR A 66 -2.65 6.19 5.80
N THR A 67 -2.28 7.43 5.48
CA THR A 67 -3.21 8.53 5.28
C THR A 67 -4.02 8.36 4.00
N GLN A 68 -5.07 9.18 3.83
CA GLN A 68 -5.85 9.21 2.60
C GLN A 68 -5.01 9.62 1.39
N ASP A 69 -4.01 10.50 1.58
CA ASP A 69 -3.15 11.00 0.50
C ASP A 69 -2.35 9.88 -0.17
N ILE A 70 -1.90 8.87 0.59
CA ILE A 70 -1.19 7.72 0.01
C ILE A 70 -2.13 6.85 -0.84
N ARG A 71 -3.40 6.74 -0.44
CA ARG A 71 -4.41 6.00 -1.22
C ARG A 71 -4.75 6.74 -2.52
N GLU A 72 -4.83 8.06 -2.46
CA GLU A 72 -5.03 8.89 -3.66
C GLU A 72 -3.84 8.80 -4.61
N ALA A 73 -2.62 8.81 -4.09
CA ALA A 73 -1.41 8.61 -4.88
C ALA A 73 -1.36 7.20 -5.51
N ALA A 74 -1.76 6.16 -4.78
CA ALA A 74 -1.86 4.79 -5.29
C ALA A 74 -2.91 4.69 -6.42
N LEU A 75 -4.08 5.32 -6.25
CA LEU A 75 -5.13 5.37 -7.27
C LEU A 75 -4.66 6.08 -8.53
N ALA A 76 -3.94 7.20 -8.38
CA ALA A 76 -3.37 7.93 -9.50
C ALA A 76 -2.35 7.07 -10.28
N ALA A 77 -1.45 6.37 -9.57
CA ALA A 77 -0.47 5.47 -10.18
C ALA A 77 -1.15 4.29 -10.92
N ILE A 78 -2.19 3.70 -10.34
CA ILE A 78 -3.00 2.65 -10.98
C ILE A 78 -3.67 3.19 -12.25
N THR A 79 -4.27 4.37 -12.18
CA THR A 79 -4.95 5.00 -13.32
C THR A 79 -3.98 5.28 -14.47
N GLU A 80 -2.81 5.82 -14.17
CA GLU A 80 -1.76 6.07 -15.16
C GLU A 80 -1.32 4.77 -15.84
N LYS A 81 -1.05 3.70 -15.06
CA LYS A 81 -0.68 2.39 -15.59
C LYS A 81 -1.79 1.79 -16.45
N THR A 82 -3.06 1.92 -16.03
CA THR A 82 -4.23 1.44 -16.76
C THR A 82 -4.30 2.08 -18.16
N HIS A 83 -4.13 3.40 -18.25
CA HIS A 83 -4.09 4.11 -19.52
C HIS A 83 -2.86 3.75 -20.36
N SER A 84 -1.71 3.50 -19.74
CA SER A 84 -0.52 2.99 -20.44
C SER A 84 -0.80 1.64 -21.10
N CYS A 85 -1.54 0.74 -20.42
CA CYS A 85 -1.86 -0.58 -20.96
C CYS A 85 -2.83 -0.57 -22.15
N VAL A 86 -3.53 0.51 -22.43
CA VAL A 86 -4.39 0.64 -23.62
C VAL A 86 -3.78 1.54 -24.70
N THR A 87 -2.61 2.09 -24.46
CA THR A 87 -1.91 2.98 -25.40
C THR A 87 -0.74 2.24 -26.04
N PRO A 88 -0.83 1.82 -27.33
CA PRO A 88 0.29 1.14 -27.98
C PRO A 88 1.55 2.05 -28.08
N PRO A 89 2.76 1.52 -27.85
CA PRO A 89 3.11 0.11 -27.58
C PRO A 89 3.05 -0.30 -26.10
N GLY A 90 2.56 0.56 -25.18
CA GLY A 90 2.52 0.32 -23.75
C GLY A 90 1.74 -0.94 -23.37
N ASN A 91 0.73 -1.32 -24.17
CA ASN A 91 -0.02 -2.56 -23.97
C ASN A 91 0.83 -3.84 -24.06
N LEU A 92 2.04 -3.75 -24.59
CA LEU A 92 2.97 -4.89 -24.69
C LEU A 92 3.86 -5.04 -23.46
N ASP A 93 3.70 -4.15 -22.47
CA ASP A 93 4.42 -4.25 -21.21
C ASP A 93 4.00 -5.54 -20.47
N ARG A 94 4.98 -6.20 -19.83
CA ARG A 94 4.77 -7.43 -19.06
C ARG A 94 3.83 -7.24 -17.87
N ASP A 95 3.75 -6.00 -17.34
CA ASP A 95 2.92 -5.65 -16.20
C ASP A 95 1.47 -5.32 -16.61
N CYS A 96 1.14 -5.43 -17.91
CA CYS A 96 -0.22 -5.37 -18.42
C CYS A 96 -0.80 -6.77 -18.59
N PRO A 97 -2.15 -6.94 -18.49
CA PRO A 97 -2.78 -8.23 -18.67
C PRO A 97 -2.46 -8.90 -20.00
N VAL A 98 -2.14 -10.19 -19.99
CA VAL A 98 -1.77 -10.97 -21.18
C VAL A 98 -2.73 -10.79 -22.36
N PRO A 99 -4.09 -10.75 -22.18
CA PRO A 99 -5.01 -10.52 -23.28
C PRO A 99 -4.83 -9.19 -24.02
N LEU A 100 -4.23 -8.17 -23.38
CA LEU A 100 -3.93 -6.87 -23.97
C LEU A 100 -2.59 -6.86 -24.72
N GLN A 101 -1.70 -7.80 -24.40
CA GLN A 101 -0.34 -7.88 -24.96
C GLN A 101 -0.35 -8.40 -26.40
N SER A 102 -1.11 -7.73 -27.27
CA SER A 102 -1.22 -8.09 -28.68
C SER A 102 -1.13 -6.85 -29.57
N ARG A 103 -0.32 -6.96 -30.65
CA ARG A 103 -0.25 -5.94 -31.69
C ARG A 103 -1.46 -5.94 -32.63
N ASN A 104 -2.32 -6.95 -32.52
CA ASN A 104 -3.39 -7.22 -33.48
C ASN A 104 -4.78 -7.04 -32.86
N LEU A 105 -4.97 -5.94 -32.09
CA LEU A 105 -6.25 -5.56 -31.52
C LEU A 105 -6.87 -4.42 -32.33
N ALA A 106 -8.14 -4.58 -32.73
CA ALA A 106 -8.92 -3.55 -33.40
C ALA A 106 -9.61 -2.60 -32.39
N VAL A 107 -9.87 -3.10 -31.18
CA VAL A 107 -10.36 -2.32 -30.03
C VAL A 107 -9.51 -2.68 -28.84
N LEU A 108 -9.05 -1.67 -28.13
CA LEU A 108 -8.30 -1.77 -26.89
C LEU A 108 -8.57 -0.48 -26.11
N GLU A 109 -9.41 -0.57 -25.10
CA GLU A 109 -9.82 0.57 -24.29
C GLU A 109 -10.13 0.16 -22.84
N VAL A 110 -10.13 1.11 -21.93
CA VAL A 110 -10.63 0.91 -20.57
C VAL A 110 -12.15 0.90 -20.61
N GLN A 111 -12.77 -0.15 -20.10
CA GLN A 111 -14.23 -0.28 -20.00
C GLN A 111 -14.75 0.27 -18.67
N PHE A 112 -14.07 -0.07 -17.58
CA PHE A 112 -14.36 0.44 -16.24
C PHE A 112 -13.05 0.92 -15.61
N GLU A 113 -13.03 2.21 -15.31
CA GLU A 113 -11.90 2.88 -14.65
C GLU A 113 -11.81 2.50 -13.17
N PRO A 114 -10.58 2.46 -12.60
CA PRO A 114 -10.41 2.35 -11.15
C PRO A 114 -10.95 3.61 -10.47
N VAL A 115 -11.80 3.46 -9.45
CA VAL A 115 -12.47 4.58 -8.75
C VAL A 115 -12.03 4.72 -7.29
N SER A 116 -11.48 3.67 -6.71
CA SER A 116 -10.99 3.63 -5.35
C SER A 116 -9.94 2.55 -5.20
N VAL A 117 -9.16 2.61 -4.12
CA VAL A 117 -8.22 1.56 -3.75
C VAL A 117 -8.54 1.03 -2.36
N GLU A 118 -8.34 -0.27 -2.18
CA GLU A 118 -8.38 -0.96 -0.91
C GLU A 118 -7.00 -1.51 -0.57
N THR A 119 -6.68 -1.56 0.72
CA THR A 119 -5.45 -2.22 1.17
C THR A 119 -5.61 -3.73 1.01
N VAL A 120 -4.59 -4.40 0.49
CA VAL A 120 -4.58 -5.87 0.36
C VAL A 120 -4.45 -6.50 1.75
N ASP A 121 -5.27 -7.52 2.02
CA ASP A 121 -5.25 -8.24 3.29
C ASP A 121 -3.83 -8.77 3.60
N TYR A 122 -3.35 -8.50 4.82
CA TYR A 122 -2.03 -8.87 5.33
C TYR A 122 -0.82 -8.25 4.59
N GLU A 123 -1.05 -7.35 3.63
CA GLU A 123 -0.01 -6.64 2.89
C GLU A 123 -0.26 -5.12 2.92
N PRO A 124 0.00 -4.45 4.06
CA PRO A 124 -0.40 -3.05 4.29
C PRO A 124 0.24 -2.04 3.33
N ASN A 125 1.33 -2.42 2.67
CA ASN A 125 2.03 -1.62 1.67
C ASN A 125 1.54 -1.86 0.24
N LYS A 126 0.46 -2.63 0.05
CA LYS A 126 -0.17 -2.87 -1.25
C LYS A 126 -1.61 -2.38 -1.29
N PHE A 127 -1.94 -1.76 -2.39
CA PHE A 127 -3.26 -1.21 -2.68
C PHE A 127 -3.80 -1.85 -3.95
N GLN A 128 -5.05 -2.26 -3.94
CA GLN A 128 -5.70 -2.88 -5.08
C GLN A 128 -6.93 -2.11 -5.53
N SER A 129 -7.24 -2.23 -6.82
CA SER A 129 -8.46 -1.70 -7.42
C SER A 129 -8.94 -2.60 -8.53
N ASP A 130 -10.26 -2.82 -8.59
CA ASP A 130 -10.90 -3.51 -9.70
C ASP A 130 -11.06 -2.60 -10.91
N LEU A 131 -10.86 -3.17 -12.09
CA LEU A 131 -11.05 -2.49 -13.36
C LEU A 131 -11.40 -3.49 -14.46
N SER A 132 -11.79 -3.01 -15.65
CA SER A 132 -11.90 -3.89 -16.81
C SER A 132 -11.53 -3.19 -18.11
N PHE A 133 -11.10 -4.02 -19.06
CA PHE A 133 -10.76 -3.58 -20.41
C PHE A 133 -11.74 -4.17 -21.43
N LEU A 134 -11.96 -3.44 -22.51
CA LEU A 134 -12.68 -3.92 -23.68
C LEU A 134 -11.70 -4.15 -24.83
N ILE A 135 -11.66 -5.38 -25.34
CA ILE A 135 -10.79 -5.75 -26.44
C ILE A 135 -11.58 -6.40 -27.57
N ARG A 136 -11.08 -6.23 -28.80
CA ARG A 136 -11.51 -6.98 -29.97
C ARG A 136 -10.32 -7.28 -30.85
N PRO A 137 -10.04 -8.57 -31.15
CA PRO A 137 -9.00 -8.95 -32.11
C PRO A 137 -9.31 -8.40 -33.51
N ASN A 138 -8.27 -7.97 -34.24
CA ASN A 138 -8.38 -7.51 -35.61
C ASN A 138 -8.39 -8.71 -36.58
N THR A 139 -9.38 -9.61 -36.41
CA THR A 139 -9.57 -10.80 -37.25
C THR A 139 -11.01 -10.82 -37.73
N SER A 140 -11.24 -11.47 -38.90
CA SER A 140 -12.60 -11.67 -39.43
C SER A 140 -13.43 -12.44 -38.45
N GLY A 141 -14.47 -11.78 -37.89
CA GLY A 141 -15.34 -12.36 -36.86
C GLY A 141 -14.89 -12.18 -35.41
N GLY A 142 -13.85 -11.36 -35.13
CA GLY A 142 -13.44 -11.01 -33.78
C GLY A 142 -14.57 -10.31 -33.02
N SER A 143 -15.04 -10.92 -31.93
CA SER A 143 -16.06 -10.34 -31.05
C SER A 143 -15.44 -9.44 -29.96
N LEU A 144 -16.20 -8.43 -29.51
CA LEU A 144 -15.86 -7.68 -28.31
C LEU A 144 -15.83 -8.58 -27.08
N ARG A 145 -14.82 -8.39 -26.25
CA ARG A 145 -14.65 -9.15 -25.00
C ARG A 145 -14.29 -8.19 -23.88
N SER A 146 -14.96 -8.34 -22.75
CA SER A 146 -14.55 -7.71 -21.49
C SER A 146 -13.44 -8.55 -20.85
N VAL A 147 -12.41 -7.87 -20.37
CA VAL A 147 -11.28 -8.47 -19.62
C VAL A 147 -11.26 -7.84 -18.23
N PRO A 148 -11.92 -8.50 -17.26
CA PRO A 148 -11.85 -8.06 -15.88
C PRO A 148 -10.42 -8.24 -15.34
N ALA A 149 -9.96 -7.27 -14.57
CA ALA A 149 -8.61 -7.23 -14.04
C ALA A 149 -8.58 -6.60 -12.64
N VAL A 150 -7.53 -6.88 -11.92
CA VAL A 150 -7.17 -6.22 -10.65
C VAL A 150 -5.84 -5.53 -10.85
N ALA A 151 -5.77 -4.25 -10.54
CA ALA A 151 -4.51 -3.54 -10.45
C ALA A 151 -4.01 -3.56 -9.01
N ILE A 152 -2.70 -3.77 -8.86
CA ILE A 152 -2.01 -3.77 -7.57
C ILE A 152 -0.91 -2.74 -7.63
N ALA A 153 -0.97 -1.73 -6.76
CA ALA A 153 0.07 -0.75 -6.52
C ALA A 153 0.83 -1.14 -5.26
N SER A 154 2.09 -1.52 -5.40
CA SER A 154 2.99 -1.83 -4.29
C SER A 154 3.82 -0.60 -3.97
N LEU A 155 3.73 -0.12 -2.73
CA LEU A 155 4.49 1.03 -2.25
C LEU A 155 5.98 0.71 -2.27
N ARG A 156 6.79 1.60 -2.82
CA ARG A 156 8.25 1.43 -2.86
C ARG A 156 8.85 1.92 -1.56
N LEU A 157 9.60 1.03 -0.93
CA LEU A 157 10.31 1.30 0.32
C LEU A 157 11.81 1.11 0.09
N ASP A 158 12.62 1.88 0.81
CA ASP A 158 14.06 1.70 0.84
C ASP A 158 14.48 0.54 1.79
N GLU A 159 15.77 0.30 1.93
CA GLU A 159 16.33 -0.74 2.81
C GLU A 159 15.99 -0.52 4.30
N SER A 160 15.64 0.71 4.68
CA SER A 160 15.19 1.09 6.03
C SER A 160 13.69 1.02 6.20
N ALA A 161 12.96 0.50 5.19
CA ALA A 161 11.50 0.50 5.08
C ALA A 161 10.86 1.91 5.13
N SER A 162 11.61 2.93 4.71
CA SER A 162 11.10 4.29 4.53
C SER A 162 10.54 4.49 3.12
N LEU A 163 9.57 5.37 2.98
CA LEU A 163 8.94 5.67 1.69
C LEU A 163 9.95 6.24 0.69
N ILE A 164 9.98 5.70 -0.51
CA ILE A 164 10.71 6.29 -1.63
C ILE A 164 9.79 7.31 -2.29
N LEU A 165 10.19 8.59 -2.21
CA LEU A 165 9.47 9.70 -2.81
C LEU A 165 10.06 10.06 -4.17
N ASP A 166 9.22 10.58 -5.07
CA ASP A 166 9.65 11.16 -6.34
C ASP A 166 10.24 12.58 -6.16
N ALA A 167 10.54 13.26 -7.27
CA ALA A 167 11.09 14.61 -7.27
C ALA A 167 10.12 15.67 -6.69
N ASP A 168 8.82 15.38 -6.69
CA ASP A 168 7.76 16.25 -6.17
C ASP A 168 7.40 15.91 -4.71
N GLY A 169 8.10 14.97 -4.10
CA GLY A 169 7.88 14.51 -2.71
C GLY A 169 6.70 13.54 -2.57
N LYS A 170 6.22 12.94 -3.66
CA LYS A 170 5.11 11.99 -3.64
C LYS A 170 5.58 10.54 -3.51
N PRO A 171 4.81 9.67 -2.83
CA PRO A 171 5.12 8.25 -2.75
C PRO A 171 5.18 7.59 -4.13
N THR A 172 6.14 6.70 -4.32
CA THR A 172 6.31 5.95 -5.57
C THR A 172 5.78 4.52 -5.43
N PHE A 173 5.26 3.99 -6.53
CA PHE A 173 4.64 2.66 -6.57
C PHE A 173 5.17 1.83 -7.72
N ASP A 174 5.28 0.52 -7.51
CA ASP A 174 5.36 -0.47 -8.57
C ASP A 174 3.94 -0.97 -8.85
N VAL A 175 3.46 -0.78 -10.08
CA VAL A 175 2.08 -1.13 -10.45
C VAL A 175 2.07 -2.27 -11.45
N SER A 176 1.32 -3.33 -11.13
CA SER A 176 1.00 -4.44 -12.03
C SER A 176 -0.51 -4.58 -12.20
N ILE A 177 -0.95 -5.05 -13.37
CA ILE A 177 -2.36 -5.30 -13.64
C ILE A 177 -2.51 -6.76 -14.08
N GLU A 178 -3.28 -7.51 -13.30
CA GLU A 178 -3.49 -8.94 -13.52
C GLU A 178 -4.93 -9.22 -13.96
N LYS A 179 -5.10 -10.18 -14.86
CA LYS A 179 -6.43 -10.66 -15.23
C LYS A 179 -7.07 -11.37 -14.05
N THR A 180 -8.27 -10.96 -13.67
CA THR A 180 -9.07 -11.72 -12.70
C THR A 180 -9.48 -13.06 -13.29
N VAL A 181 -9.13 -14.14 -12.62
CA VAL A 181 -9.64 -15.47 -12.95
C VAL A 181 -11.05 -15.56 -12.38
N SER A 182 -12.08 -15.51 -13.24
CA SER A 182 -13.44 -15.85 -12.78
C SER A 182 -13.43 -17.31 -12.35
N THR A 183 -13.37 -17.53 -11.04
CA THR A 183 -13.77 -18.82 -10.47
C THR A 183 -15.28 -18.91 -10.66
N GLY A 184 -15.69 -19.45 -11.83
CA GLY A 184 -17.08 -19.77 -12.06
C GLY A 184 -17.52 -20.80 -11.01
N CYS A 185 -18.53 -20.43 -10.22
CA CYS A 185 -19.36 -21.39 -9.49
C CYS A 185 -20.33 -22.06 -10.45
#